data_edfdb850ce936936828163ba39b24776
#
_entry.id   edfdb850ce936936828163ba39b24776
#
_cell.length_a   1.000
_cell.length_b   1.000
_cell.length_c   1.000
_cell.angle_alpha   90.00
_cell.angle_beta   90.00
_cell.angle_gamma   90.00
#
_symmetry.space_group_name_H-M   'P 1'
#
loop_
_entity.id
_entity.type
_entity.pdbx_description
1 polymer ?
#
loop_
_entity_poly.entity_id
_entity_poly.type
_entity_poly.pdbx_seq_one_letter_code
_entity_poly.pdbx_strand_id
1 'polypeptide(L)'
;YTESISGLEKLRMSKYVQSKIGLSFIHTENFLKKGKIVMFVGTPCQIHGLKLFLRKDYENLITVDFVCHGVPSPKIWKIYLNKTAKTNDIKQISFRNKKLGWENFSFVLQYKKQKSLSETLRKNPYLRGFIHDIYLRPCCYVCKNKSFKSGSDFTLADFWGIKNTYPNLYDKNGISCLTINTIHGMEIFPNMNIQGTQ
;
A
#
# COMPACT_ATOMS: atom_id res chain seq x y z
N TYR A 1 -14.23 1.43 -1.48
CA TYR A 1 -14.07 0.90 -2.83
C TYR A 1 -14.36 1.98 -3.87
N THR A 2 -14.06 1.71 -5.12
CA THR A 2 -14.43 2.53 -6.27
C THR A 2 -14.77 1.63 -7.46
N GLU A 3 -15.71 2.09 -8.29
CA GLU A 3 -16.06 1.48 -9.58
C GLU A 3 -15.69 2.44 -10.75
N SER A 4 -14.90 3.48 -10.48
CA SER A 4 -14.50 4.48 -11.47
C SER A 4 -13.00 4.76 -11.43
N ILE A 5 -12.42 5.11 -12.58
CA ILE A 5 -11.00 5.50 -12.69
C ILE A 5 -10.71 6.73 -11.81
N SER A 6 -11.60 7.71 -11.78
CA SER A 6 -11.43 8.90 -10.94
C SER A 6 -11.39 8.61 -9.45
N GLY A 7 -12.09 7.56 -9.01
CA GLY A 7 -12.06 7.10 -7.61
C GLY A 7 -10.74 6.48 -7.19
N LEU A 8 -9.92 5.98 -8.14
CA LEU A 8 -8.61 5.38 -7.86
C LEU A 8 -7.63 6.39 -7.27
N GLU A 9 -7.76 7.69 -7.56
CA GLU A 9 -6.85 8.72 -7.03
C GLU A 9 -6.80 8.72 -5.49
N LYS A 10 -7.92 8.44 -4.81
CA LYS A 10 -8.00 8.34 -3.35
C LYS A 10 -7.31 7.08 -2.81
N LEU A 11 -7.19 6.04 -3.62
CA LEU A 11 -6.60 4.75 -3.24
C LEU A 11 -5.10 4.69 -3.50
N ARG A 12 -4.59 5.53 -4.41
CA ARG A 12 -3.17 5.60 -4.76
C ARG A 12 -2.29 6.11 -3.63
N MET A 13 -1.00 5.98 -3.81
CA MET A 13 0.08 6.44 -2.93
C MET A 13 0.21 5.67 -1.61
N SER A 14 1.42 5.65 -1.08
CA SER A 14 1.74 5.00 0.19
C SER A 14 1.12 5.75 1.37
N LYS A 15 0.52 5.01 2.28
CA LYS A 15 -0.08 5.53 3.52
C LYS A 15 0.45 4.73 4.70
N TYR A 16 1.44 5.28 5.42
CA TYR A 16 2.06 4.61 6.57
C TYR A 16 1.22 4.81 7.84
N VAL A 17 -0.03 4.39 7.75
CA VAL A 17 -1.01 4.37 8.85
C VAL A 17 -1.87 3.12 8.72
N GLN A 18 -2.47 2.68 9.81
CA GLN A 18 -3.38 1.55 9.78
C GLN A 18 -4.65 1.89 9.01
N SER A 19 -4.97 1.11 7.99
CA SER A 19 -6.26 1.19 7.31
C SER A 19 -7.39 0.63 8.17
N LYS A 20 -8.58 1.21 8.03
CA LYS A 20 -9.80 0.70 8.64
C LYS A 20 -10.49 -0.24 7.64
N ILE A 21 -10.46 -1.54 7.90
CA ILE A 21 -11.12 -2.55 7.04
C ILE A 21 -12.64 -2.34 7.02
N GLY A 22 -13.25 -2.10 8.20
CA GLY A 22 -14.68 -1.88 8.31
C GLY A 22 -15.46 -3.05 7.67
N LEU A 23 -16.37 -2.72 6.77
CA LEU A 23 -17.22 -3.68 6.05
C LEU A 23 -16.62 -4.14 4.70
N SER A 24 -15.33 -3.87 4.42
CA SER A 24 -14.74 -4.14 3.10
C SER A 24 -14.85 -5.60 2.68
N PHE A 25 -14.69 -6.55 3.61
CA PHE A 25 -14.83 -7.99 3.31
C PHE A 25 -16.26 -8.36 2.95
N ILE A 26 -17.26 -7.83 3.67
CA ILE A 26 -18.68 -8.04 3.38
C ILE A 26 -19.05 -7.45 2.01
N HIS A 27 -18.58 -6.24 1.71
CA HIS A 27 -18.81 -5.64 0.38
C HIS A 27 -18.17 -6.46 -0.73
N THR A 28 -16.94 -6.95 -0.52
CA THR A 28 -16.27 -7.84 -1.48
C THR A 28 -17.10 -9.08 -1.73
N GLU A 29 -17.50 -9.80 -0.68
CA GLU A 29 -18.31 -11.00 -0.82
C GLU A 29 -19.64 -10.74 -1.57
N ASN A 30 -20.32 -9.64 -1.24
CA ASN A 30 -21.57 -9.25 -1.89
C ASN A 30 -21.40 -8.96 -3.39
N PHE A 31 -20.28 -8.33 -3.80
CA PHE A 31 -19.99 -8.11 -5.22
C PHE A 31 -19.66 -9.41 -5.94
N LEU A 32 -18.86 -10.28 -5.32
CA LEU A 32 -18.52 -11.59 -5.88
C LEU A 32 -19.75 -12.47 -6.10
N LYS A 33 -20.67 -12.51 -5.12
CA LYS A 33 -21.95 -13.25 -5.23
C LYS A 33 -22.87 -12.71 -6.33
N LYS A 34 -22.70 -11.42 -6.71
CA LYS A 34 -23.42 -10.80 -7.85
C LYS A 34 -22.72 -11.01 -9.20
N GLY A 35 -21.66 -11.83 -9.26
CA GLY A 35 -20.88 -12.08 -10.47
C GLY A 35 -19.96 -10.93 -10.90
N LYS A 36 -19.77 -9.89 -10.09
CA LYS A 36 -18.84 -8.81 -10.41
C LYS A 36 -17.39 -9.28 -10.24
N ILE A 37 -16.50 -8.87 -11.15
CA ILE A 37 -15.05 -9.01 -10.95
C ILE A 37 -14.62 -8.01 -9.88
N VAL A 38 -13.94 -8.48 -8.86
CA VAL A 38 -13.45 -7.66 -7.74
C VAL A 38 -11.95 -7.77 -7.62
N MET A 39 -11.24 -6.66 -7.73
CA MET A 39 -9.83 -6.58 -7.34
C MET A 39 -9.74 -6.08 -5.89
N PHE A 40 -9.27 -6.92 -4.99
CA PHE A 40 -9.01 -6.54 -3.60
C PHE A 40 -7.53 -6.31 -3.37
N VAL A 41 -7.18 -5.08 -3.01
CA VAL A 41 -5.80 -4.67 -2.73
C VAL A 41 -5.63 -4.43 -1.24
N GLY A 42 -4.63 -5.06 -0.62
CA GLY A 42 -4.41 -4.93 0.81
C GLY A 42 -3.01 -5.34 1.27
N THR A 43 -2.76 -5.23 2.56
CA THR A 43 -1.54 -5.82 3.15
C THR A 43 -1.66 -7.36 3.13
N PRO A 44 -0.53 -8.11 3.18
CA PRO A 44 -0.56 -9.57 3.18
C PRO A 44 -1.52 -10.18 4.21
N CYS A 45 -1.55 -9.62 5.43
CA CYS A 45 -2.48 -10.10 6.47
C CYS A 45 -3.95 -9.77 6.19
N GLN A 46 -4.25 -8.71 5.42
CA GLN A 46 -5.60 -8.38 5.00
C GLN A 46 -6.08 -9.32 3.88
N ILE A 47 -5.21 -9.67 2.94
CA ILE A 47 -5.53 -10.68 1.91
C ILE A 47 -5.80 -12.03 2.56
N HIS A 48 -4.91 -12.48 3.44
CA HIS A 48 -5.12 -13.72 4.16
C HIS A 48 -6.43 -13.71 4.97
N GLY A 49 -6.71 -12.60 5.68
CA GLY A 49 -7.97 -12.43 6.41
C GLY A 49 -9.20 -12.43 5.53
N LEU A 50 -9.15 -11.84 4.33
CA LEU A 50 -10.24 -11.90 3.35
C LEU A 50 -10.51 -13.34 2.90
N LYS A 51 -9.46 -14.10 2.53
CA LYS A 51 -9.60 -15.50 2.11
C LYS A 51 -10.22 -16.37 3.20
N LEU A 52 -9.79 -16.20 4.45
CA LEU A 52 -10.40 -16.89 5.60
C LEU A 52 -11.86 -16.48 5.82
N PHE A 53 -12.21 -15.23 5.61
CA PHE A 53 -13.57 -14.73 5.74
C PHE A 53 -14.49 -15.33 4.67
N LEU A 54 -14.03 -15.37 3.42
CA LEU A 54 -14.80 -15.89 2.29
C LEU A 54 -15.02 -17.41 2.35
N ARG A 55 -14.11 -18.17 2.98
CA ARG A 55 -14.17 -19.63 3.20
C ARG A 55 -14.26 -20.49 1.93
N LYS A 56 -14.13 -19.89 0.77
CA LYS A 56 -14.07 -20.55 -0.55
C LYS A 56 -13.34 -19.67 -1.54
N ASP A 57 -12.87 -20.26 -2.62
CA ASP A 57 -12.30 -19.52 -3.73
C ASP A 57 -13.41 -18.97 -4.65
N TYR A 58 -13.10 -17.85 -5.30
CA TYR A 58 -13.96 -17.19 -6.26
C TYR A 58 -13.12 -16.86 -7.51
N GLU A 59 -13.52 -17.37 -8.67
CA GLU A 59 -12.84 -17.11 -9.95
C GLU A 59 -12.87 -15.62 -10.36
N ASN A 60 -13.85 -14.88 -9.88
CA ASN A 60 -14.02 -13.45 -10.13
C ASN A 60 -13.35 -12.54 -9.05
N LEU A 61 -12.50 -13.11 -8.18
CA LEU A 61 -11.73 -12.37 -7.18
C LEU A 61 -10.25 -12.30 -7.59
N ILE A 62 -9.74 -11.11 -7.79
CA ILE A 62 -8.32 -10.84 -8.02
C ILE A 62 -7.74 -10.25 -6.73
N THR A 63 -6.72 -10.88 -6.17
CA THR A 63 -6.08 -10.42 -4.93
C THR A 63 -4.69 -9.89 -5.19
N VAL A 64 -4.44 -8.67 -4.69
CA VAL A 64 -3.14 -8.00 -4.82
C VAL A 64 -2.65 -7.58 -3.45
N ASP A 65 -1.48 -8.02 -3.05
CA ASP A 65 -0.79 -7.46 -1.91
C ASP A 65 0.48 -6.69 -2.32
N PHE A 66 1.22 -6.25 -1.35
CA PHE A 66 2.49 -5.57 -1.56
C PHE A 66 3.50 -5.98 -0.50
N VAL A 67 4.79 -5.84 -0.82
CA VAL A 67 5.86 -6.07 0.15
C VAL A 67 5.65 -5.12 1.34
N CYS A 68 5.21 -5.69 2.45
CA CYS A 68 4.75 -4.95 3.60
C CYS A 68 5.84 -4.86 4.67
N HIS A 69 6.29 -3.65 4.96
CA HIS A 69 7.22 -3.37 6.05
C HIS A 69 6.59 -3.67 7.42
N GLY A 70 5.38 -3.18 7.63
CA GLY A 70 4.61 -3.29 8.86
C GLY A 70 3.59 -2.17 8.97
N VAL A 71 2.83 -2.14 10.06
CA VAL A 71 1.82 -1.13 10.33
C VAL A 71 2.17 -0.40 11.62
N PRO A 72 2.33 0.94 11.59
CA PRO A 72 2.63 1.72 12.79
C PRO A 72 1.43 1.82 13.73
N SER A 73 1.70 2.05 15.00
CA SER A 73 0.66 2.26 16.00
C SER A 73 -0.21 3.49 15.68
N PRO A 74 -1.55 3.37 15.62
CA PRO A 74 -2.44 4.51 15.43
C PRO A 74 -2.31 5.57 16.53
N LYS A 75 -1.95 5.16 17.75
CA LYS A 75 -1.71 6.07 18.88
C LYS A 75 -0.53 6.99 18.61
N ILE A 76 0.58 6.44 18.12
CA ILE A 76 1.78 7.22 17.76
C ILE A 76 1.47 8.21 16.63
N TRP A 77 0.70 7.79 15.63
CA TRP A 77 0.25 8.69 14.57
C TRP A 77 -0.54 9.89 15.11
N LYS A 78 -1.50 9.65 16.01
CA LYS A 78 -2.26 10.71 16.66
C LYS A 78 -1.38 11.67 17.46
N ILE A 79 -0.44 11.13 18.26
CA ILE A 79 0.51 11.92 19.04
C ILE A 79 1.36 12.80 18.11
N TYR A 80 1.90 12.22 17.03
CA TYR A 80 2.69 12.95 16.06
C TYR A 80 1.89 14.10 15.42
N LEU A 81 0.68 13.84 14.95
CA LEU A 81 -0.17 14.88 14.38
C LEU A 81 -0.47 15.99 15.36
N ASN A 82 -0.84 15.67 16.60
CA ASN A 82 -1.16 16.67 17.63
C ASN A 82 0.04 17.57 17.98
N LYS A 83 1.27 17.02 17.90
CA LYS A 83 2.49 17.81 18.13
C LYS A 83 2.90 18.65 16.93
N THR A 84 2.64 18.16 15.72
CA THR A 84 3.17 18.75 14.48
C THR A 84 2.19 19.73 13.84
N ALA A 85 0.90 19.52 14.03
CA ALA A 85 -0.14 20.28 13.34
C ALA A 85 -1.37 20.53 14.22
N LYS A 86 -2.01 21.69 14.01
CA LYS A 86 -3.42 21.82 14.38
C LYS A 86 -4.24 21.00 13.37
N THR A 87 -4.75 19.85 13.81
CA THR A 87 -5.36 18.85 12.94
C THR A 87 -6.47 19.37 12.02
N ASN A 88 -7.19 20.40 12.44
CA ASN A 88 -8.29 21.01 11.67
C ASN A 88 -7.83 21.82 10.44
N ASP A 89 -6.54 22.16 10.36
CA ASP A 89 -5.97 22.93 9.25
C ASP A 89 -5.30 22.04 8.17
N ILE A 90 -5.23 20.73 8.38
CA ILE A 90 -4.64 19.82 7.41
C ILE A 90 -5.59 19.66 6.21
N LYS A 91 -5.07 19.95 5.01
CA LYS A 91 -5.76 19.73 3.73
C LYS A 91 -5.45 18.35 3.16
N GLN A 92 -4.18 17.97 3.15
CA GLN A 92 -3.70 16.74 2.55
C GLN A 92 -2.42 16.24 3.23
N ILE A 93 -2.24 14.94 3.24
CA ILE A 93 -1.03 14.28 3.75
C ILE A 93 -0.45 13.41 2.64
N SER A 94 0.85 13.57 2.38
CA SER A 94 1.61 12.67 1.50
C SER A 94 2.77 12.08 2.27
N PHE A 95 2.78 10.77 2.43
CA PHE A 95 3.88 10.06 3.10
C PHE A 95 5.10 9.86 2.20
N ARG A 96 4.91 9.87 0.88
CA ARG A 96 5.97 9.69 -0.11
C ARG A 96 5.78 10.67 -1.27
N ASN A 97 6.03 11.95 -1.02
CA ASN A 97 6.06 12.94 -2.08
C ASN A 97 7.37 12.79 -2.89
N LYS A 98 7.23 12.47 -4.17
CA LYS A 98 8.35 12.12 -5.06
C LYS A 98 8.96 13.31 -5.81
N LYS A 99 8.73 14.56 -5.40
CA LYS A 99 9.30 15.75 -6.07
C LYS A 99 10.82 15.72 -6.19
N LEU A 100 11.51 15.08 -5.24
CA LEU A 100 12.96 14.89 -5.23
C LEU A 100 13.41 13.52 -5.75
N GLY A 101 12.54 12.84 -6.49
CA GLY A 101 12.72 11.46 -6.93
C GLY A 101 12.15 10.45 -5.94
N TRP A 102 11.97 9.21 -6.42
CA TRP A 102 11.33 8.16 -5.62
C TRP A 102 12.21 7.64 -4.48
N GLU A 103 13.53 7.70 -4.64
CA GLU A 103 14.51 7.29 -3.61
C GLU A 103 14.63 8.35 -2.50
N ASN A 104 14.43 9.63 -2.84
CA ASN A 104 14.57 10.78 -1.94
C ASN A 104 13.23 11.43 -1.61
N PHE A 105 12.21 10.61 -1.37
CA PHE A 105 10.88 11.12 -1.08
C PHE A 105 10.81 11.93 0.21
N SER A 106 9.79 12.79 0.28
CA SER A 106 9.50 13.62 1.44
C SER A 106 8.13 13.30 2.04
N PHE A 107 8.01 13.45 3.35
CA PHE A 107 6.73 13.56 4.03
C PHE A 107 6.22 14.99 3.89
N VAL A 108 4.96 15.17 3.47
CA VAL A 108 4.36 16.48 3.27
C VAL A 108 3.02 16.58 3.98
N LEU A 109 2.87 17.59 4.83
CA LEU A 109 1.58 18.05 5.34
C LEU A 109 1.22 19.35 4.63
N GLN A 110 0.14 19.31 3.85
CA GLN A 110 -0.44 20.52 3.26
C GLN A 110 -1.48 21.08 4.19
N TYR A 111 -1.36 22.35 4.53
CA TYR A 111 -2.33 23.08 5.34
C TYR A 111 -3.27 23.92 4.46
N LYS A 112 -4.45 24.26 4.99
CA LYS A 112 -5.43 25.10 4.31
C LYS A 112 -4.98 26.56 4.23
N LYS A 113 -4.34 27.07 5.29
CA LYS A 113 -4.04 28.51 5.48
C LYS A 113 -2.57 28.81 5.74
N GLN A 114 -1.70 27.81 5.84
CA GLN A 114 -0.29 27.97 6.21
C GLN A 114 0.63 27.34 5.16
N LYS A 115 1.92 27.67 5.25
CA LYS A 115 2.96 27.02 4.45
C LYS A 115 3.02 25.55 4.79
N SER A 116 3.09 24.70 3.77
CA SER A 116 3.16 23.24 3.92
C SER A 116 4.46 22.83 4.64
N LEU A 117 4.36 21.86 5.56
CA LEU A 117 5.53 21.18 6.11
C LEU A 117 6.02 20.15 5.09
N SER A 118 7.29 20.18 4.76
CA SER A 118 7.93 19.18 3.90
C SER A 118 9.24 18.73 4.53
N GLU A 119 9.35 17.44 4.84
CA GLU A 119 10.53 16.86 5.51
C GLU A 119 10.95 15.58 4.80
N THR A 120 12.25 15.44 4.56
CA THR A 120 12.82 14.19 4.05
C THR A 120 12.69 13.06 5.10
N LEU A 121 12.83 11.81 4.67
CA LEU A 121 12.85 10.65 5.56
C LEU A 121 13.79 10.82 6.76
N ARG A 122 14.98 11.39 6.53
CA ARG A 122 16.01 11.60 7.58
C ARG A 122 15.59 12.62 8.64
N LYS A 123 14.79 13.62 8.28
CA LYS A 123 14.36 14.70 9.17
C LYS A 123 13.03 14.41 9.87
N ASN A 124 12.14 13.66 9.21
CA ASN A 124 10.82 13.39 9.74
C ASN A 124 10.86 12.30 10.84
N PRO A 125 10.55 12.62 12.11
CA PRO A 125 10.66 11.67 13.20
C PRO A 125 9.67 10.52 13.11
N TYR A 126 8.48 10.75 12.53
CA TYR A 126 7.49 9.70 12.32
C TYR A 126 7.96 8.68 11.28
N LEU A 127 8.47 9.13 10.13
CA LEU A 127 8.98 8.21 9.11
C LEU A 127 10.22 7.46 9.60
N ARG A 128 11.13 8.15 10.30
CA ARG A 128 12.30 7.49 10.87
C ARG A 128 11.93 6.36 11.82
N GLY A 129 11.06 6.64 12.78
CA GLY A 129 10.63 5.64 13.73
C GLY A 129 9.89 4.47 13.06
N PHE A 130 9.13 4.72 11.99
CA PHE A 130 8.49 3.68 11.20
C PHE A 130 9.52 2.78 10.49
N ILE A 131 10.49 3.36 9.78
CA ILE A 131 11.50 2.60 9.01
C ILE A 131 12.45 1.81 9.94
N HIS A 132 12.68 2.30 11.15
CA HIS A 132 13.49 1.60 12.16
C HIS A 132 12.67 0.68 13.08
N ASP A 133 11.44 0.36 12.71
CA ASP A 133 10.55 -0.59 13.42
C ASP A 133 10.23 -0.23 14.88
N ILE A 134 10.40 1.06 15.30
CA ILE A 134 10.32 1.46 16.73
C ILE A 134 8.91 1.28 17.30
N TYR A 135 7.86 1.43 16.48
CA TYR A 135 6.47 1.43 16.94
C TYR A 135 5.50 0.71 16.01
N LEU A 136 5.96 -0.33 15.37
CA LEU A 136 5.06 -1.22 14.63
C LEU A 136 4.11 -1.95 15.59
N ARG A 137 2.99 -2.42 15.07
CA ARG A 137 2.11 -3.31 15.83
C ARG A 137 2.87 -4.58 16.21
N PRO A 138 2.69 -5.11 17.43
CA PRO A 138 3.39 -6.32 17.90
C PRO A 138 3.27 -7.50 16.92
N CYS A 139 2.09 -7.70 16.31
CA CYS A 139 1.88 -8.77 15.33
C CYS A 139 2.69 -8.59 14.03
N CYS A 140 3.20 -7.40 13.73
CA CYS A 140 4.01 -7.17 12.54
C CYS A 140 5.43 -7.72 12.65
N TYR A 141 5.98 -7.81 13.86
CA TYR A 141 7.31 -8.38 14.10
C TYR A 141 7.34 -9.90 13.86
N VAL A 142 6.24 -10.58 14.14
CA VAL A 142 6.08 -12.04 13.98
C VAL A 142 5.06 -12.39 12.89
N CYS A 143 4.93 -11.53 11.88
CA CYS A 143 3.91 -11.67 10.85
C CYS A 143 4.12 -12.95 10.01
N LYS A 144 3.14 -13.85 10.05
CA LYS A 144 3.15 -15.12 9.32
C LYS A 144 2.80 -14.97 7.84
N ASN A 145 2.26 -13.82 7.44
CA ASN A 145 1.75 -13.57 6.08
C ASN A 145 2.75 -12.81 5.18
N LYS A 146 3.91 -12.40 5.70
CA LYS A 146 5.00 -11.82 4.91
C LYS A 146 5.65 -12.89 4.02
N SER A 147 6.53 -12.45 3.11
CA SER A 147 7.32 -13.34 2.24
C SER A 147 6.45 -14.24 1.35
N PHE A 148 5.49 -13.62 0.67
CA PHE A 148 4.57 -14.28 -0.29
C PHE A 148 3.66 -15.36 0.31
N LYS A 149 3.42 -15.32 1.63
CA LYS A 149 2.59 -16.31 2.35
C LYS A 149 1.13 -15.87 2.54
N SER A 150 0.72 -14.78 1.95
CA SER A 150 -0.66 -14.27 2.05
C SER A 150 -1.68 -15.08 1.25
N GLY A 151 -1.20 -15.76 0.18
CA GLY A 151 -2.03 -16.40 -0.83
C GLY A 151 -2.63 -15.41 -1.84
N SER A 152 -2.07 -14.20 -1.99
CA SER A 152 -2.45 -13.24 -3.02
C SER A 152 -2.08 -13.74 -4.43
N ASP A 153 -2.84 -13.33 -5.44
CA ASP A 153 -2.52 -13.64 -6.84
C ASP A 153 -1.30 -12.87 -7.31
N PHE A 154 -1.19 -11.62 -6.87
CA PHE A 154 -0.08 -10.73 -7.20
C PHE A 154 0.51 -10.06 -5.97
N THR A 155 1.82 -9.83 -6.00
CA THR A 155 2.50 -8.96 -5.03
C THR A 155 3.21 -7.82 -5.75
N LEU A 156 2.99 -6.60 -5.28
CA LEU A 156 3.65 -5.39 -5.76
C LEU A 156 4.77 -4.97 -4.82
N ALA A 157 5.87 -4.49 -5.37
CA ALA A 157 6.97 -3.91 -4.61
C ALA A 157 7.58 -2.71 -5.34
N ASP A 158 8.27 -1.84 -4.62
CA ASP A 158 9.26 -0.95 -5.22
C ASP A 158 10.49 -1.78 -5.60
N PHE A 159 11.03 -1.62 -6.79
CA PHE A 159 12.22 -2.34 -7.23
C PHE A 159 13.50 -1.64 -6.73
N TRP A 160 13.74 -1.70 -5.42
CA TRP A 160 14.98 -1.20 -4.83
C TRP A 160 16.20 -1.91 -5.42
N GLY A 161 17.23 -1.15 -5.78
CA GLY A 161 18.45 -1.70 -6.37
C GLY A 161 18.42 -1.86 -7.89
N ILE A 162 17.33 -1.51 -8.58
CA ILE A 162 17.20 -1.62 -10.05
C ILE A 162 18.36 -0.93 -10.81
N LYS A 163 18.89 0.18 -10.29
CA LYS A 163 20.06 0.87 -10.87
C LYS A 163 21.27 -0.05 -11.04
N ASN A 164 21.45 -0.97 -10.09
CA ASN A 164 22.62 -1.87 -10.07
C ASN A 164 22.36 -3.12 -10.90
N THR A 165 21.08 -3.58 -10.96
CA THR A 165 20.73 -4.84 -11.61
C THR A 165 20.33 -4.62 -13.07
N TYR A 166 19.53 -3.57 -13.34
CA TYR A 166 19.01 -3.24 -14.66
C TYR A 166 19.05 -1.72 -14.89
N PRO A 167 20.26 -1.12 -15.05
CA PRO A 167 20.42 0.34 -15.14
C PRO A 167 19.62 0.97 -16.28
N ASN A 168 19.44 0.26 -17.39
CA ASN A 168 18.68 0.71 -18.56
C ASN A 168 17.17 0.84 -18.29
N LEU A 169 16.65 0.20 -17.26
CA LEU A 169 15.23 0.27 -16.86
C LEU A 169 15.00 1.30 -15.76
N TYR A 170 16.04 1.94 -15.26
CA TYR A 170 15.90 2.91 -14.17
C TYR A 170 15.08 4.13 -14.60
N ASP A 171 14.09 4.47 -13.78
CA ASP A 171 13.31 5.71 -13.89
C ASP A 171 13.31 6.46 -12.55
N LYS A 172 13.49 7.80 -12.62
CA LYS A 172 13.49 8.68 -11.44
C LYS A 172 12.14 8.72 -10.70
N ASN A 173 11.05 8.31 -11.35
CA ASN A 173 9.72 8.21 -10.76
C ASN A 173 9.50 6.91 -9.99
N GLY A 174 10.43 5.95 -10.16
CA GLY A 174 10.42 4.63 -9.55
C GLY A 174 9.86 3.55 -10.45
N ILE A 175 10.39 2.35 -10.30
CA ILE A 175 9.96 1.15 -10.99
C ILE A 175 9.30 0.22 -9.99
N SER A 176 8.15 -0.34 -10.38
CA SER A 176 7.46 -1.36 -9.61
C SER A 176 7.91 -2.76 -10.06
N CYS A 177 8.08 -3.65 -9.09
CA CYS A 177 8.20 -5.08 -9.32
C CYS A 177 6.83 -5.72 -9.08
N LEU A 178 6.39 -6.57 -10.01
CA LEU A 178 5.20 -7.39 -9.88
C LEU A 178 5.62 -8.85 -9.86
N THR A 179 5.14 -9.61 -8.87
CA THR A 179 5.27 -11.07 -8.84
C THR A 179 3.90 -11.72 -8.98
N ILE A 180 3.84 -12.84 -9.69
CA ILE A 180 2.65 -13.67 -9.84
C ILE A 180 2.83 -14.86 -8.89
N ASN A 181 1.88 -15.07 -7.99
CA ASN A 181 2.04 -16.00 -6.87
C ASN A 181 1.15 -17.24 -6.98
N THR A 182 0.12 -17.22 -7.83
CA THR A 182 -0.87 -18.31 -7.95
C THR A 182 -1.09 -18.71 -9.40
N ILE A 183 -1.63 -19.92 -9.63
CA ILE A 183 -2.07 -20.38 -10.96
C ILE A 183 -3.14 -19.42 -11.50
N HIS A 184 -4.14 -19.06 -10.68
CA HIS A 184 -5.16 -18.09 -11.05
C HIS A 184 -4.56 -16.75 -11.51
N GLY A 185 -3.53 -16.24 -10.79
CA GLY A 185 -2.79 -15.06 -11.21
C GLY A 185 -2.11 -15.22 -12.58
N MET A 186 -1.54 -16.40 -12.88
CA MET A 186 -0.94 -16.68 -14.18
C MET A 186 -1.99 -16.73 -15.31
N GLU A 187 -3.16 -17.26 -15.06
CA GLU A 187 -4.26 -17.36 -16.04
C GLU A 187 -4.85 -15.99 -16.41
N ILE A 188 -4.96 -15.09 -15.44
CA ILE A 188 -5.55 -13.76 -15.67
C ILE A 188 -4.53 -12.73 -16.16
N PHE A 189 -3.24 -12.91 -15.87
CA PHE A 189 -2.18 -11.93 -16.19
C PHE A 189 -2.12 -11.54 -17.67
N PRO A 190 -2.22 -12.46 -18.67
CA PRO A 190 -2.20 -12.10 -20.09
C PRO A 190 -3.32 -11.15 -20.50
N ASN A 191 -4.45 -11.17 -19.80
CA ASN A 191 -5.60 -10.30 -20.08
C ASN A 191 -5.50 -8.93 -19.36
N MET A 192 -4.48 -8.73 -18.54
CA MET A 192 -4.22 -7.45 -17.87
C MET A 192 -3.37 -6.57 -18.78
N ASN A 193 -3.87 -5.40 -19.14
CA ASN A 193 -3.09 -4.42 -19.91
C ASN A 193 -2.04 -3.75 -19.03
N ILE A 194 -0.95 -4.48 -18.76
CA ILE A 194 0.18 -4.01 -17.95
C ILE A 194 1.32 -3.62 -18.89
N GLN A 195 1.76 -2.37 -18.83
CA GLN A 195 2.95 -1.92 -19.53
C GLN A 195 4.18 -2.21 -18.67
N GLY A 196 5.11 -3.00 -19.18
CA GLY A 196 6.33 -3.37 -18.47
C GLY A 196 7.22 -4.30 -19.27
N THR A 197 8.37 -4.63 -18.71
CA THR A 197 9.30 -5.67 -19.20
C THR A 197 9.23 -6.88 -18.29
N GLN A 198 9.26 -8.06 -18.89
CA GLN A 198 9.34 -9.35 -18.16
C GLN A 198 10.80 -9.73 -17.90
#